data_26f587bd0d6359e95afc7f08d23eec9f
#
_entry.id   26f587bd0d6359e95afc7f08d23eec9f
#
_cell.length_a   1.000
_cell.length_b   1.000
_cell.length_c   1.000
_cell.angle_alpha   90.00
_cell.angle_beta   90.00
_cell.angle_gamma   90.00
#
_symmetry.space_group_name_H-M   'P 1'
#
loop_
_entity.id
_entity.type
_entity.pdbx_description
1 polymer ?
#
loop_
_entity_poly.entity_id
_entity_poly.type
_entity_poly.pdbx_seq_one_letter_code
_entity_poly.pdbx_strand_id
1 'polypeptide(L)'
;MEEKKQKKNPMVKIATFIVDKRNLFFLIYIVALIFSVFAKSWVKVDNELTDYLPETTETRQGLDIMDKNFQAEALVDQIEAVKGVDQVEFDDTEDHFKGTNALYSITYTDEAESDVSLQALNDIKTLLSDYDVSVAGEVGNDMSVTLAQEINVIMAIVIVIIIIVLLITSQTYAEIPVLLMTFGAAILLNQGTNFVFGEISFVSNSVCSILQLGLSIDYAIIMCHRFSEERENLEPREACITALSKAIIEISSSSLTTMSGLLAMMFMHFQIGFDLGRVLIKAVIFSMIVVFTLMPGLLMLFSKWIDRTHHRKFIPDIYGWGKIITKIYPLLMPIFVVAIVFGCYFSNKCPYVFSQNNIDT
;
A
#
# COMPACT_ATOMS: atom_id res chain seq x y z
N MET A 1 39.25 17.65 -20.35
CA MET A 1 39.49 16.25 -19.95
C MET A 1 38.30 15.63 -19.19
N GLU A 2 37.59 16.40 -18.41
CA GLU A 2 36.38 15.95 -17.69
C GLU A 2 35.21 15.57 -18.60
N GLU A 3 34.91 16.34 -19.64
CA GLU A 3 33.85 16.06 -20.60
C GLU A 3 34.02 14.67 -21.33
N LYS A 4 35.24 14.29 -21.64
CA LYS A 4 35.52 12.96 -22.23
C LYS A 4 35.39 11.81 -21.23
N LYS A 5 35.58 12.04 -19.93
CA LYS A 5 35.35 11.06 -18.86
C LYS A 5 33.85 10.89 -18.57
N GLN A 6 33.07 11.97 -18.62
CA GLN A 6 31.63 11.94 -18.42
C GLN A 6 30.91 11.13 -19.49
N LYS A 7 31.28 11.26 -20.78
CA LYS A 7 30.73 10.46 -21.90
C LYS A 7 31.01 8.95 -21.83
N LYS A 8 31.94 8.50 -21.03
CA LYS A 8 32.28 7.05 -20.82
C LYS A 8 31.50 6.40 -19.67
N ASN A 9 30.81 7.17 -18.83
CA ASN A 9 30.06 6.62 -17.71
C ASN A 9 28.83 5.83 -18.23
N PRO A 10 28.65 4.55 -17.85
CA PRO A 10 27.51 3.74 -18.28
C PRO A 10 26.16 4.35 -17.92
N MET A 11 26.05 5.06 -16.79
CA MET A 11 24.83 5.73 -16.36
C MET A 11 24.45 6.86 -17.30
N VAL A 12 25.41 7.64 -17.82
CA VAL A 12 25.15 8.68 -18.82
C VAL A 12 24.65 8.08 -20.13
N LYS A 13 25.12 6.92 -20.55
CA LYS A 13 24.62 6.25 -21.75
C LYS A 13 23.18 5.79 -21.58
N ILE A 14 22.83 5.22 -20.42
CA ILE A 14 21.46 4.81 -20.09
C ILE A 14 20.56 6.03 -20.05
N ALA A 15 20.95 7.09 -19.35
CA ALA A 15 20.19 8.33 -19.28
C ALA A 15 19.95 8.96 -20.66
N THR A 16 20.98 8.99 -21.51
CA THR A 16 20.89 9.49 -22.89
C THR A 16 19.88 8.67 -23.70
N PHE A 17 19.95 7.33 -23.62
CA PHE A 17 19.01 6.46 -24.31
C PHE A 17 17.55 6.72 -23.87
N ILE A 18 17.31 6.84 -22.57
CA ILE A 18 15.97 7.08 -22.01
C ILE A 18 15.44 8.44 -22.49
N VAL A 19 16.23 9.50 -22.35
CA VAL A 19 15.81 10.87 -22.72
C VAL A 19 15.59 11.00 -24.23
N ASP A 20 16.43 10.40 -25.07
CA ASP A 20 16.32 10.47 -26.53
C ASP A 20 15.15 9.62 -27.05
N LYS A 21 14.83 8.51 -26.39
CA LYS A 21 13.73 7.63 -26.75
C LYS A 21 12.43 7.91 -25.98
N ARG A 22 12.28 9.07 -25.36
CA ARG A 22 11.12 9.43 -24.53
C ARG A 22 9.76 9.19 -25.23
N ASN A 23 9.66 9.44 -26.53
CA ASN A 23 8.42 9.21 -27.27
C ASN A 23 8.05 7.72 -27.34
N LEU A 24 9.06 6.83 -27.44
CA LEU A 24 8.86 5.40 -27.37
C LEU A 24 8.37 5.00 -25.96
N PHE A 25 8.98 5.55 -24.91
CA PHE A 25 8.53 5.32 -23.54
C PHE A 25 7.09 5.81 -23.31
N PHE A 26 6.72 6.99 -23.80
CA PHE A 26 5.33 7.45 -23.73
C PHE A 26 4.36 6.47 -24.38
N LEU A 27 4.69 5.95 -25.59
CA LEU A 27 3.85 4.96 -26.25
C LEU A 27 3.72 3.68 -25.43
N ILE A 28 4.84 3.16 -24.90
CA ILE A 28 4.85 1.97 -24.04
C ILE A 28 3.98 2.20 -22.80
N TYR A 29 4.10 3.36 -22.14
CA TYR A 29 3.30 3.67 -20.96
C TYR A 29 1.81 3.83 -21.25
N ILE A 30 1.43 4.45 -22.37
CA ILE A 30 0.03 4.54 -22.79
C ILE A 30 -0.57 3.13 -22.93
N VAL A 31 0.12 2.22 -23.64
CA VAL A 31 -0.34 0.84 -23.81
C VAL A 31 -0.38 0.09 -22.50
N ALA A 32 0.67 0.22 -21.67
CA ALA A 32 0.75 -0.45 -20.39
C ALA A 32 -0.31 0.06 -19.39
N LEU A 33 -0.61 1.36 -19.37
CA LEU A 33 -1.65 1.93 -18.52
C LEU A 33 -3.04 1.50 -18.94
N ILE A 34 -3.34 1.48 -20.26
CA ILE A 34 -4.60 0.95 -20.78
C ILE A 34 -4.75 -0.52 -20.35
N PHE A 35 -3.73 -1.34 -20.58
CA PHE A 35 -3.71 -2.74 -20.14
C PHE A 35 -3.95 -2.86 -18.62
N SER A 36 -3.28 -2.05 -17.82
CA SER A 36 -3.39 -2.07 -16.35
C SER A 36 -4.80 -1.77 -15.84
N VAL A 37 -5.52 -0.86 -16.51
CA VAL A 37 -6.92 -0.55 -16.15
C VAL A 37 -7.81 -1.78 -16.30
N PHE A 38 -7.63 -2.56 -17.38
CA PHE A 38 -8.40 -3.78 -17.58
C PHE A 38 -7.93 -4.93 -16.69
N ALA A 39 -6.61 -5.08 -16.53
CA ALA A 39 -6.03 -6.19 -15.80
C ALA A 39 -6.20 -6.07 -14.26
N LYS A 40 -6.53 -4.88 -13.76
CA LYS A 40 -6.78 -4.67 -12.33
C LYS A 40 -7.88 -5.59 -11.77
N SER A 41 -8.89 -5.92 -12.56
CA SER A 41 -10.00 -6.80 -12.17
C SER A 41 -9.68 -8.30 -12.25
N TRP A 42 -8.49 -8.68 -12.70
CA TRP A 42 -8.10 -10.10 -12.84
C TRP A 42 -7.48 -10.69 -11.57
N VAL A 43 -7.11 -9.85 -10.62
CA VAL A 43 -6.61 -10.32 -9.32
C VAL A 43 -7.80 -10.73 -8.46
N LYS A 44 -7.66 -11.86 -7.77
CA LYS A 44 -8.56 -12.23 -6.69
C LYS A 44 -8.10 -11.55 -5.41
N VAL A 45 -9.03 -10.97 -4.70
CA VAL A 45 -8.79 -10.38 -3.38
C VAL A 45 -9.45 -11.28 -2.36
N ASP A 46 -8.65 -11.85 -1.49
CA ASP A 46 -9.11 -12.62 -0.36
C ASP A 46 -9.42 -11.69 0.81
N ASN A 47 -10.65 -11.75 1.28
CA ASN A 47 -11.17 -10.89 2.34
C ASN A 47 -11.12 -11.58 3.72
N GLU A 48 -10.77 -12.87 3.78
CA GLU A 48 -10.72 -13.65 5.00
C GLU A 48 -9.40 -13.46 5.74
N LEU A 49 -9.43 -12.74 6.87
CA LEU A 49 -8.24 -12.57 7.73
C LEU A 49 -7.79 -13.88 8.38
N THR A 50 -8.71 -14.80 8.58
CA THR A 50 -8.47 -16.09 9.21
C THR A 50 -7.56 -17.00 8.38
N ASP A 51 -7.61 -16.89 7.06
CA ASP A 51 -6.77 -17.67 6.14
C ASP A 51 -5.28 -17.32 6.23
N TYR A 52 -4.99 -16.12 6.74
CA TYR A 52 -3.61 -15.66 6.96
C TYR A 52 -3.05 -16.00 8.34
N LEU A 53 -3.85 -16.65 9.22
CA LEU A 53 -3.36 -17.11 10.52
C LEU A 53 -2.50 -18.38 10.34
N PRO A 54 -1.42 -18.54 11.12
CA PRO A 54 -0.66 -19.79 11.13
C PRO A 54 -1.54 -20.97 11.56
N GLU A 55 -1.42 -22.12 10.90
CA GLU A 55 -2.19 -23.34 11.17
C GLU A 55 -2.06 -23.84 12.63
N THR A 56 -1.03 -23.41 13.34
CA THR A 56 -0.74 -23.78 14.72
C THR A 56 -1.43 -22.92 15.76
N THR A 57 -2.17 -21.89 15.39
CA THR A 57 -2.88 -21.00 16.32
C THR A 57 -4.14 -21.69 16.86
N GLU A 58 -4.42 -21.48 18.17
CA GLU A 58 -5.64 -22.00 18.81
C GLU A 58 -6.91 -21.51 18.11
N THR A 59 -6.90 -20.29 17.58
CA THR A 59 -8.02 -19.71 16.81
C THR A 59 -8.27 -20.48 15.51
N ARG A 60 -7.21 -20.80 14.73
CA ARG A 60 -7.35 -21.59 13.51
C ARG A 60 -7.80 -23.01 13.80
N GLN A 61 -7.21 -23.64 14.83
CA GLN A 61 -7.61 -24.98 15.27
C GLN A 61 -9.04 -24.99 15.83
N GLY A 62 -9.46 -23.92 16.52
CA GLY A 62 -10.84 -23.76 16.98
C GLY A 62 -11.84 -23.66 15.83
N LEU A 63 -11.52 -22.89 14.79
CA LEU A 63 -12.35 -22.80 13.57
C LEU A 63 -12.43 -24.14 12.85
N ASP A 64 -11.31 -24.85 12.69
CA ASP A 64 -11.29 -26.19 12.07
C ASP A 64 -12.06 -27.27 12.88
N ILE A 65 -12.21 -27.08 14.19
CA ILE A 65 -13.01 -27.95 15.07
C ILE A 65 -14.48 -27.58 14.99
N MET A 66 -14.81 -26.28 14.91
CA MET A 66 -16.18 -25.79 14.72
C MET A 66 -16.77 -26.30 13.41
N ASP A 67 -16.00 -26.32 12.33
CA ASP A 67 -16.42 -26.82 11.01
C ASP A 67 -16.78 -28.34 11.00
N LYS A 68 -16.45 -29.08 12.05
CA LYS A 68 -16.54 -30.56 12.02
C LYS A 68 -17.68 -31.21 12.83
N ASN A 69 -18.39 -30.56 13.73
CA ASN A 69 -19.05 -31.30 14.80
C ASN A 69 -20.46 -30.97 15.30
N PHE A 70 -21.41 -30.24 14.68
CA PHE A 70 -22.68 -29.99 15.41
C PHE A 70 -23.98 -30.03 14.58
N GLN A 71 -25.06 -30.61 15.14
CA GLN A 71 -26.46 -30.67 14.66
C GLN A 71 -27.44 -30.28 15.77
N ALA A 72 -28.50 -29.50 15.51
CA ALA A 72 -29.46 -29.07 16.51
C ALA A 72 -30.90 -28.77 16.08
N GLU A 73 -31.82 -28.60 17.04
CA GLU A 73 -33.25 -28.85 16.90
C GLU A 73 -34.15 -27.58 16.78
N ALA A 74 -35.24 -27.65 16.16
CA ALA A 74 -36.41 -26.75 16.04
C ALA A 74 -36.28 -25.41 15.27
N LEU A 75 -35.33 -24.48 15.58
CA LEU A 75 -35.07 -23.27 14.78
C LEU A 75 -34.10 -23.55 13.63
N VAL A 76 -33.31 -24.59 13.75
CA VAL A 76 -32.38 -25.05 12.74
C VAL A 76 -33.07 -25.37 11.44
N ASP A 77 -34.15 -26.18 11.48
CA ASP A 77 -34.94 -26.53 10.28
C ASP A 77 -35.50 -25.31 9.55
N GLN A 78 -35.85 -24.26 10.29
CA GLN A 78 -36.36 -23.02 9.72
C GLN A 78 -35.27 -22.15 9.10
N ILE A 79 -34.08 -22.11 9.72
CA ILE A 79 -32.95 -21.34 9.21
C ILE A 79 -32.34 -22.08 8.00
N GLU A 80 -32.23 -23.43 8.05
CA GLU A 80 -31.79 -24.25 6.92
C GLU A 80 -32.72 -24.15 5.69
N ALA A 81 -34.03 -23.91 5.92
CA ALA A 81 -34.96 -23.69 4.82
C ALA A 81 -34.76 -22.36 4.10
N VAL A 82 -33.96 -21.44 4.62
CA VAL A 82 -33.66 -20.17 3.98
C VAL A 82 -32.75 -20.42 2.77
N LYS A 83 -33.14 -19.89 1.63
CA LYS A 83 -32.38 -20.04 0.39
C LYS A 83 -31.03 -19.36 0.51
N GLY A 84 -29.95 -20.12 0.31
CA GLY A 84 -28.57 -19.65 0.43
C GLY A 84 -27.88 -20.07 1.72
N VAL A 85 -28.60 -20.77 2.62
CA VAL A 85 -28.01 -21.47 3.76
C VAL A 85 -27.62 -22.88 3.30
N ASP A 86 -26.43 -23.33 3.66
CA ASP A 86 -25.93 -24.68 3.40
C ASP A 86 -26.11 -25.57 4.63
N GLN A 87 -25.72 -25.08 5.80
CA GLN A 87 -25.77 -25.83 7.05
C GLN A 87 -25.98 -24.87 8.24
N VAL A 88 -26.72 -25.34 9.25
CA VAL A 88 -26.88 -24.66 10.53
C VAL A 88 -26.39 -25.61 11.63
N GLU A 89 -25.48 -25.12 12.46
CA GLU A 89 -24.92 -25.90 13.57
C GLU A 89 -25.37 -25.33 14.91
N PHE A 90 -25.93 -26.20 15.74
CA PHE A 90 -26.32 -25.90 17.11
C PHE A 90 -26.37 -27.19 17.93
N ASP A 91 -25.84 -27.20 19.13
CA ASP A 91 -26.06 -28.27 20.11
C ASP A 91 -26.47 -27.66 21.46
N ASP A 92 -26.91 -28.50 22.37
CA ASP A 92 -27.37 -28.15 23.71
C ASP A 92 -26.21 -28.15 24.76
N THR A 93 -24.98 -28.05 24.31
CA THR A 93 -23.80 -27.87 25.20
C THR A 93 -23.67 -26.46 25.74
N GLU A 94 -22.89 -26.27 26.81
CA GLU A 94 -22.63 -24.95 27.41
C GLU A 94 -21.94 -23.97 26.45
N ASP A 95 -21.36 -24.47 25.36
CA ASP A 95 -20.69 -23.66 24.34
C ASP A 95 -21.71 -22.98 23.40
N HIS A 96 -22.83 -23.67 23.09
CA HIS A 96 -23.87 -23.14 22.21
C HIS A 96 -25.14 -22.67 22.94
N PHE A 97 -25.35 -23.12 24.21
CA PHE A 97 -26.49 -22.70 24.99
C PHE A 97 -26.09 -22.27 26.40
N LYS A 98 -26.20 -20.99 26.71
CA LYS A 98 -25.85 -20.44 28.02
C LYS A 98 -26.93 -19.51 28.55
N GLY A 99 -27.64 -19.93 29.60
CA GLY A 99 -28.71 -19.18 30.21
C GLY A 99 -29.92 -19.04 29.28
N THR A 100 -30.15 -17.83 28.74
CA THR A 100 -31.24 -17.53 27.78
C THR A 100 -30.73 -17.29 26.36
N ASN A 101 -29.44 -17.49 26.14
CA ASN A 101 -28.79 -17.21 24.86
C ASN A 101 -28.45 -18.50 24.14
N ALA A 102 -28.75 -18.57 22.83
CA ALA A 102 -28.38 -19.65 21.94
C ALA A 102 -27.45 -19.11 20.85
N LEU A 103 -26.38 -19.84 20.55
CA LEU A 103 -25.43 -19.52 19.47
C LEU A 103 -25.65 -20.52 18.33
N TYR A 104 -26.03 -20.03 17.16
CA TYR A 104 -26.13 -20.81 15.93
C TYR A 104 -24.97 -20.47 15.03
N SER A 105 -24.24 -21.48 14.53
CA SER A 105 -23.24 -21.33 13.49
C SER A 105 -23.90 -21.66 12.15
N ILE A 106 -23.91 -20.68 11.23
CA ILE A 106 -24.61 -20.79 9.95
C ILE A 106 -23.57 -20.75 8.82
N THR A 107 -23.54 -21.82 8.01
CA THR A 107 -22.73 -21.89 6.80
C THR A 107 -23.60 -21.57 5.59
N TYR A 108 -23.07 -20.76 4.67
CA TYR A 108 -23.79 -20.34 3.46
C TYR A 108 -23.29 -21.12 2.24
N THR A 109 -24.17 -21.28 1.22
CA THR A 109 -23.86 -22.01 -0.02
C THR A 109 -22.87 -21.27 -0.92
N ASP A 110 -22.78 -19.97 -0.78
CA ASP A 110 -21.93 -19.09 -1.57
C ASP A 110 -20.99 -18.29 -0.67
N GLU A 111 -20.02 -17.61 -1.27
CA GLU A 111 -19.06 -16.73 -0.58
C GLU A 111 -19.77 -15.66 0.26
N ALA A 112 -19.16 -15.24 1.36
CA ALA A 112 -19.72 -14.31 2.35
C ALA A 112 -20.22 -12.99 1.74
N GLU A 113 -19.64 -12.54 0.66
CA GLU A 113 -19.95 -11.28 -0.05
C GLU A 113 -20.97 -11.46 -1.18
N SER A 114 -21.44 -12.67 -1.46
CA SER A 114 -22.40 -12.90 -2.54
C SER A 114 -23.76 -12.31 -2.19
N ASP A 115 -24.48 -11.84 -3.21
CA ASP A 115 -25.85 -11.36 -3.06
C ASP A 115 -26.76 -12.43 -2.43
N VAL A 116 -26.45 -13.71 -2.67
CA VAL A 116 -27.20 -14.86 -2.14
C VAL A 116 -27.00 -14.97 -0.63
N SER A 117 -25.76 -14.90 -0.14
CA SER A 117 -25.42 -14.97 1.28
C SER A 117 -25.95 -13.76 2.05
N LEU A 118 -25.82 -12.57 1.48
CA LEU A 118 -26.35 -11.33 2.07
C LEU A 118 -27.90 -11.36 2.15
N GLN A 119 -28.56 -11.87 1.14
CA GLN A 119 -30.02 -12.02 1.16
C GLN A 119 -30.46 -13.07 2.17
N ALA A 120 -29.77 -14.21 2.24
CA ALA A 120 -30.01 -15.24 3.23
C ALA A 120 -29.89 -14.70 4.67
N LEU A 121 -28.85 -13.91 4.96
CA LEU A 121 -28.69 -13.27 6.27
C LEU A 121 -29.85 -12.32 6.59
N ASN A 122 -30.31 -11.52 5.63
CA ASN A 122 -31.44 -10.63 5.81
C ASN A 122 -32.78 -11.40 6.03
N ASP A 123 -32.96 -12.49 5.33
CA ASP A 123 -34.13 -13.36 5.49
C ASP A 123 -34.09 -14.04 6.87
N ILE A 124 -32.91 -14.50 7.35
CA ILE A 124 -32.73 -15.04 8.71
C ILE A 124 -32.99 -13.97 9.77
N LYS A 125 -32.50 -12.74 9.62
CA LYS A 125 -32.80 -11.63 10.54
C LYS A 125 -34.31 -11.32 10.58
N THR A 126 -34.99 -11.43 9.46
CA THR A 126 -36.43 -11.23 9.37
C THR A 126 -37.19 -12.39 10.03
N LEU A 127 -36.74 -13.63 9.82
CA LEU A 127 -37.29 -14.84 10.46
C LEU A 127 -37.18 -14.76 11.99
N LEU A 128 -36.04 -14.24 12.48
CA LEU A 128 -35.76 -14.14 13.89
C LEU A 128 -36.09 -12.77 14.50
N SER A 129 -36.95 -11.99 13.83
CA SER A 129 -37.32 -10.60 14.28
C SER A 129 -37.98 -10.52 15.65
N ASP A 130 -38.55 -11.61 16.14
CA ASP A 130 -39.17 -11.71 17.48
C ASP A 130 -38.14 -11.99 18.60
N TYR A 131 -36.88 -12.17 18.25
CA TYR A 131 -35.76 -12.47 19.16
C TYR A 131 -34.79 -11.31 19.17
N ASP A 132 -34.01 -11.18 20.26
CA ASP A 132 -32.89 -10.26 20.32
C ASP A 132 -31.66 -10.94 19.67
N VAL A 133 -31.39 -10.59 18.40
CA VAL A 133 -30.42 -11.27 17.56
C VAL A 133 -29.15 -10.42 17.44
N SER A 134 -28.03 -10.97 17.87
CA SER A 134 -26.70 -10.47 17.58
C SER A 134 -26.02 -11.35 16.52
N VAL A 135 -25.52 -10.76 15.45
CA VAL A 135 -24.82 -11.47 14.39
C VAL A 135 -23.34 -11.17 14.49
N ALA A 136 -22.53 -12.23 14.60
CA ALA A 136 -21.08 -12.16 14.53
C ALA A 136 -20.63 -13.10 13.40
N GLY A 137 -19.96 -12.59 12.38
CA GLY A 137 -19.50 -13.40 11.25
C GLY A 137 -19.13 -12.51 10.05
N GLU A 138 -18.71 -13.13 8.98
CA GLU A 138 -18.25 -12.44 7.77
C GLU A 138 -19.42 -11.98 6.89
N VAL A 139 -20.50 -12.76 6.84
CA VAL A 139 -21.70 -12.40 6.06
C VAL A 139 -22.42 -11.22 6.69
N GLY A 140 -22.50 -10.14 5.94
CA GLY A 140 -23.17 -8.89 6.39
C GLY A 140 -22.32 -8.00 7.32
N ASN A 141 -21.16 -8.46 7.73
CA ASN A 141 -20.14 -7.62 8.36
C ASN A 141 -19.12 -7.24 7.28
N ASP A 142 -19.56 -6.40 6.37
CA ASP A 142 -18.82 -6.03 5.17
C ASP A 142 -17.64 -5.13 5.53
N MET A 143 -16.69 -5.73 6.30
CA MET A 143 -15.45 -5.06 6.67
C MET A 143 -14.68 -4.66 5.40
N SER A 144 -14.79 -5.44 4.33
CA SER A 144 -14.13 -5.15 3.07
C SER A 144 -14.76 -3.95 2.36
N VAL A 145 -16.11 -3.84 2.32
CA VAL A 145 -16.82 -2.67 1.74
C VAL A 145 -16.63 -1.45 2.61
N THR A 146 -16.75 -1.58 3.93
CA THR A 146 -16.48 -0.47 4.87
C THR A 146 -15.05 0.02 4.71
N LEU A 147 -14.06 -0.88 4.73
CA LEU A 147 -12.65 -0.54 4.51
C LEU A 147 -12.42 0.04 3.12
N ALA A 148 -13.06 -0.48 2.06
CA ALA A 148 -12.91 0.07 0.71
C ALA A 148 -13.44 1.51 0.62
N GLN A 149 -14.53 1.84 1.31
CA GLN A 149 -15.05 3.20 1.40
C GLN A 149 -14.11 4.11 2.20
N GLU A 150 -13.64 3.68 3.36
CA GLU A 150 -12.69 4.41 4.18
C GLU A 150 -11.37 4.65 3.45
N ILE A 151 -10.86 3.67 2.73
CA ILE A 151 -9.63 3.78 1.94
C ILE A 151 -9.77 4.83 0.84
N ASN A 152 -10.93 4.97 0.19
CA ASN A 152 -11.15 6.04 -0.79
C ASN A 152 -11.07 7.43 -0.14
N VAL A 153 -11.63 7.58 1.07
CA VAL A 153 -11.52 8.83 1.85
C VAL A 153 -10.09 9.08 2.27
N ILE A 154 -9.40 8.07 2.81
CA ILE A 154 -8.00 8.15 3.20
C ILE A 154 -7.13 8.51 1.99
N MET A 155 -7.35 7.88 0.84
CA MET A 155 -6.62 8.18 -0.39
C MET A 155 -6.80 9.64 -0.81
N ALA A 156 -8.02 10.16 -0.74
CA ALA A 156 -8.29 11.57 -1.04
C ALA A 156 -7.52 12.52 -0.09
N ILE A 157 -7.54 12.22 1.21
CA ILE A 157 -6.79 12.98 2.23
C ILE A 157 -5.29 12.92 1.96
N VAL A 158 -4.75 11.73 1.67
CA VAL A 158 -3.33 11.54 1.35
C VAL A 158 -2.92 12.34 0.11
N ILE A 159 -3.74 12.35 -0.95
CA ILE A 159 -3.48 13.15 -2.15
C ILE A 159 -3.43 14.65 -1.80
N VAL A 160 -4.36 15.14 -0.98
CA VAL A 160 -4.36 16.55 -0.54
C VAL A 160 -3.09 16.88 0.26
N ILE A 161 -2.71 16.02 1.20
CA ILE A 161 -1.47 16.18 1.98
C ILE A 161 -0.25 16.22 1.06
N ILE A 162 -0.19 15.32 0.09
CA ILE A 162 0.90 15.26 -0.89
C ILE A 162 0.97 16.54 -1.70
N ILE A 163 -0.15 17.05 -2.19
CA ILE A 163 -0.18 18.32 -2.92
C ILE A 163 0.36 19.46 -2.05
N ILE A 164 -0.03 19.53 -0.78
CA ILE A 164 0.47 20.53 0.17
C ILE A 164 1.98 20.38 0.37
N VAL A 165 2.47 19.17 0.61
CA VAL A 165 3.91 18.90 0.77
C VAL A 165 4.67 19.29 -0.50
N LEU A 166 4.17 18.92 -1.68
CA LEU A 166 4.79 19.26 -2.95
C LEU A 166 4.79 20.77 -3.20
N LEU A 167 3.72 21.49 -2.83
CA LEU A 167 3.68 22.96 -2.90
C LEU A 167 4.76 23.62 -2.04
N ILE A 168 5.06 23.04 -0.88
CA ILE A 168 6.07 23.57 0.05
C ILE A 168 7.49 23.22 -0.40
N THR A 169 7.69 21.99 -0.92
CA THR A 169 9.02 21.45 -1.25
C THR A 169 9.46 21.73 -2.68
N SER A 170 8.51 21.85 -3.63
CA SER A 170 8.81 22.12 -5.04
C SER A 170 9.29 23.57 -5.24
N GLN A 171 10.11 23.77 -6.26
CA GLN A 171 10.58 25.10 -6.67
C GLN A 171 9.71 25.72 -7.77
N THR A 172 8.85 24.91 -8.41
CA THR A 172 7.99 25.36 -9.50
C THR A 172 6.62 24.68 -9.43
N TYR A 173 5.56 25.44 -9.68
CA TYR A 173 4.20 24.85 -9.67
C TYR A 173 3.99 23.79 -10.76
N ALA A 174 4.71 23.86 -11.88
CA ALA A 174 4.60 22.91 -12.97
C ALA A 174 5.22 21.54 -12.66
N GLU A 175 6.06 21.41 -11.63
CA GLU A 175 6.56 20.12 -11.16
C GLU A 175 5.46 19.24 -10.56
N ILE A 176 4.46 19.86 -9.90
CA ILE A 176 3.39 19.13 -9.20
C ILE A 176 2.61 18.21 -10.13
N PRO A 177 2.05 18.66 -11.28
CA PRO A 177 1.37 17.77 -12.21
C PRO A 177 2.30 16.69 -12.80
N VAL A 178 3.59 16.97 -13.01
CA VAL A 178 4.56 15.96 -13.45
C VAL A 178 4.69 14.85 -12.42
N LEU A 179 4.83 15.23 -11.14
CA LEU A 179 4.92 14.29 -10.03
C LEU A 179 3.65 13.46 -9.88
N LEU A 180 2.46 14.10 -9.91
CA LEU A 180 1.18 13.40 -9.80
C LEU A 180 0.94 12.42 -10.95
N MET A 181 1.28 12.79 -12.20
CA MET A 181 1.20 11.87 -13.34
C MET A 181 2.17 10.69 -13.18
N THR A 182 3.37 10.93 -12.67
CA THR A 182 4.36 9.89 -12.40
C THR A 182 3.84 8.91 -11.35
N PHE A 183 3.28 9.40 -10.23
CA PHE A 183 2.72 8.58 -9.17
C PHE A 183 1.50 7.80 -9.66
N GLY A 184 0.58 8.46 -10.35
CA GLY A 184 -0.61 7.82 -10.92
C GLY A 184 -0.23 6.67 -11.85
N ALA A 185 0.76 6.86 -12.72
CA ALA A 185 1.25 5.82 -13.61
C ALA A 185 1.86 4.64 -12.82
N ALA A 186 2.66 4.92 -11.79
CA ALA A 186 3.27 3.87 -10.96
C ALA A 186 2.22 3.02 -10.22
N ILE A 187 1.21 3.66 -9.64
CA ILE A 187 0.12 2.97 -8.91
C ILE A 187 -0.71 2.13 -9.88
N LEU A 188 -1.13 2.69 -11.02
CA LEU A 188 -1.93 1.96 -12.01
C LEU A 188 -1.19 0.73 -12.56
N LEU A 189 0.11 0.86 -12.85
CA LEU A 189 0.94 -0.27 -13.28
C LEU A 189 1.05 -1.34 -12.19
N ASN A 190 1.24 -0.92 -10.95
CA ASN A 190 1.31 -1.87 -9.84
C ASN A 190 -0.01 -2.61 -9.64
N GLN A 191 -1.13 -1.91 -9.57
CA GLN A 191 -2.45 -2.51 -9.43
C GLN A 191 -2.79 -3.41 -10.62
N GLY A 192 -2.55 -2.93 -11.85
CA GLY A 192 -2.83 -3.68 -13.08
C GLY A 192 -1.97 -4.92 -13.29
N THR A 193 -0.90 -5.10 -12.51
CA THR A 193 -0.04 -6.29 -12.58
C THR A 193 -0.18 -7.21 -11.35
N ASN A 194 -1.09 -6.92 -10.42
CA ASN A 194 -1.32 -7.76 -9.24
C ASN A 194 -1.81 -9.17 -9.59
N PHE A 195 -2.50 -9.34 -10.73
CA PHE A 195 -2.94 -10.64 -11.22
C PHE A 195 -1.80 -11.68 -11.36
N VAL A 196 -0.55 -11.24 -11.47
CA VAL A 196 0.63 -12.14 -11.52
C VAL A 196 0.77 -12.95 -10.23
N PHE A 197 0.25 -12.45 -9.12
CA PHE A 197 0.25 -13.17 -7.85
C PHE A 197 -0.93 -14.12 -7.68
N GLY A 198 -1.91 -14.09 -8.60
CA GLY A 198 -3.15 -14.84 -8.54
C GLY A 198 -4.11 -14.25 -7.52
N GLU A 199 -3.75 -14.36 -6.25
CA GLU A 199 -4.53 -13.91 -5.11
C GLU A 199 -3.70 -13.02 -4.19
N ILE A 200 -4.32 -11.98 -3.64
CA ILE A 200 -3.72 -11.05 -2.68
C ILE A 200 -4.71 -10.73 -1.57
N SER A 201 -4.22 -10.47 -0.37
CA SER A 201 -5.09 -10.09 0.75
C SER A 201 -5.73 -8.72 0.52
N PHE A 202 -6.93 -8.52 1.07
CA PHE A 202 -7.60 -7.22 1.03
C PHE A 202 -6.75 -6.12 1.70
N VAL A 203 -5.99 -6.46 2.75
CA VAL A 203 -5.06 -5.54 3.40
C VAL A 203 -3.98 -5.09 2.43
N SER A 204 -3.36 -6.02 1.70
CA SER A 204 -2.35 -5.71 0.69
C SER A 204 -2.92 -4.87 -0.45
N ASN A 205 -4.12 -5.21 -0.94
CA ASN A 205 -4.80 -4.48 -2.00
C ASN A 205 -5.11 -3.04 -1.60
N SER A 206 -5.61 -2.86 -0.39
CA SER A 206 -6.08 -1.59 0.15
C SER A 206 -4.94 -0.65 0.53
N VAL A 207 -3.96 -1.16 1.28
CA VAL A 207 -2.88 -0.34 1.86
C VAL A 207 -1.73 -0.10 0.88
N CYS A 208 -1.53 -1.02 -0.07
CA CYS A 208 -0.39 -0.96 -0.99
C CYS A 208 -0.32 0.35 -1.77
N SER A 209 -1.44 0.87 -2.28
CA SER A 209 -1.47 2.10 -3.07
C SER A 209 -1.07 3.32 -2.26
N ILE A 210 -1.48 3.39 -1.00
CA ILE A 210 -1.15 4.49 -0.07
C ILE A 210 0.33 4.45 0.25
N LEU A 211 0.84 3.27 0.63
CA LEU A 211 2.27 3.09 0.95
C LEU A 211 3.14 3.33 -0.29
N GLN A 212 2.74 2.84 -1.46
CA GLN A 212 3.45 3.09 -2.70
C GLN A 212 3.55 4.58 -3.00
N LEU A 213 2.47 5.33 -2.78
CA LEU A 213 2.46 6.77 -2.99
C LEU A 213 3.51 7.46 -2.10
N GLY A 214 3.53 7.13 -0.79
CA GLY A 214 4.51 7.67 0.14
C GLY A 214 5.96 7.33 -0.24
N LEU A 215 6.23 6.08 -0.62
CA LEU A 215 7.57 5.64 -1.03
C LEU A 215 8.02 6.25 -2.37
N SER A 216 7.08 6.49 -3.29
CA SER A 216 7.39 7.04 -4.63
C SER A 216 7.75 8.51 -4.60
N ILE A 217 7.21 9.27 -3.64
CA ILE A 217 7.45 10.72 -3.51
C ILE A 217 8.95 11.01 -3.38
N ASP A 218 9.64 10.29 -2.51
CA ASP A 218 11.06 10.53 -2.24
C ASP A 218 11.91 10.35 -3.51
N TYR A 219 11.61 9.33 -4.31
CA TYR A 219 12.33 9.06 -5.56
C TYR A 219 12.11 10.18 -6.60
N ALA A 220 10.86 10.60 -6.73
CA ALA A 220 10.50 11.61 -7.71
C ALA A 220 11.01 13.00 -7.31
N ILE A 221 10.99 13.36 -6.02
CA ILE A 221 11.55 14.61 -5.51
C ILE A 221 13.07 14.67 -5.77
N ILE A 222 13.81 13.59 -5.53
CA ILE A 222 15.25 13.52 -5.85
C ILE A 222 15.48 13.83 -7.33
N MET A 223 14.72 13.21 -8.23
CA MET A 223 14.85 13.43 -9.67
C MET A 223 14.50 14.87 -10.06
N CYS A 224 13.42 15.46 -9.52
CA CYS A 224 13.05 16.86 -9.74
C CYS A 224 14.13 17.82 -9.28
N HIS A 225 14.61 17.66 -8.05
CA HIS A 225 15.65 18.52 -7.50
C HIS A 225 16.92 18.48 -8.34
N ARG A 226 17.37 17.28 -8.75
CA ARG A 226 18.53 17.14 -9.63
C ARG A 226 18.30 17.79 -10.98
N PHE A 227 17.09 17.65 -11.55
CA PHE A 227 16.75 18.32 -12.79
C PHE A 227 16.78 19.83 -12.66
N SER A 228 16.18 20.39 -11.60
CA SER A 228 16.14 21.85 -11.36
C SER A 228 17.56 22.42 -11.12
N GLU A 229 18.41 21.73 -10.35
CA GLU A 229 19.82 22.11 -10.16
C GLU A 229 20.60 22.18 -11.49
N GLU A 230 20.50 21.15 -12.31
CA GLU A 230 21.20 21.09 -13.60
C GLU A 230 20.61 22.08 -14.63
N ARG A 231 19.32 22.38 -14.50
CA ARG A 231 18.61 23.31 -15.40
C ARG A 231 19.04 24.75 -15.27
N GLU A 232 19.63 25.15 -14.13
CA GLU A 232 20.19 26.48 -13.95
C GLU A 232 21.32 26.80 -14.96
N ASN A 233 22.05 25.77 -15.39
CA ASN A 233 23.27 25.93 -16.20
C ASN A 233 23.23 25.22 -17.55
N LEU A 234 22.30 24.30 -17.76
CA LEU A 234 22.24 23.42 -18.93
C LEU A 234 20.91 23.54 -19.66
N GLU A 235 20.93 23.27 -20.96
CA GLU A 235 19.71 23.10 -21.75
C GLU A 235 18.86 21.91 -21.25
N PRO A 236 17.51 21.93 -21.44
CA PRO A 236 16.61 20.93 -20.85
C PRO A 236 17.04 19.48 -21.09
N ARG A 237 17.51 19.16 -22.28
CA ARG A 237 17.97 17.81 -22.63
C ARG A 237 19.22 17.38 -21.86
N GLU A 238 20.21 18.24 -21.81
CA GLU A 238 21.47 17.97 -21.12
C GLU A 238 21.30 17.95 -19.62
N ALA A 239 20.51 18.87 -19.08
CA ALA A 239 20.12 18.90 -17.67
C ALA A 239 19.43 17.59 -17.27
N CYS A 240 18.47 17.11 -18.08
CA CYS A 240 17.75 15.87 -17.82
C CYS A 240 18.67 14.64 -17.85
N ILE A 241 19.61 14.55 -18.81
CA ILE A 241 20.57 13.44 -18.89
C ILE A 241 21.50 13.45 -17.65
N THR A 242 22.01 14.61 -17.27
CA THR A 242 22.90 14.74 -16.14
C THR A 242 22.19 14.43 -14.83
N ALA A 243 21.01 15.00 -14.63
CA ALA A 243 20.16 14.74 -13.47
C ALA A 243 19.83 13.25 -13.32
N LEU A 244 19.34 12.62 -14.40
CA LEU A 244 18.97 11.20 -14.39
C LEU A 244 20.19 10.30 -14.09
N SER A 245 21.35 10.60 -14.66
CA SER A 245 22.58 9.80 -14.43
C SER A 245 23.04 9.83 -12.96
N LYS A 246 22.79 10.93 -12.25
CA LYS A 246 23.06 11.07 -10.81
C LYS A 246 21.94 10.44 -9.98
N ALA A 247 20.69 10.73 -10.31
CA ALA A 247 19.50 10.27 -9.58
C ALA A 247 19.38 8.72 -9.58
N ILE A 248 19.74 8.03 -10.67
CA ILE A 248 19.70 6.56 -10.73
C ILE A 248 20.50 5.95 -9.57
N ILE A 249 21.69 6.47 -9.29
CA ILE A 249 22.55 5.91 -8.23
C ILE A 249 21.95 6.17 -6.85
N GLU A 250 21.49 7.40 -6.60
CA GLU A 250 20.94 7.81 -5.31
C GLU A 250 19.64 7.08 -5.00
N ILE A 251 18.71 7.06 -5.95
CA ILE A 251 17.41 6.39 -5.81
C ILE A 251 17.59 4.88 -5.69
N SER A 252 18.46 4.25 -6.50
CA SER A 252 18.69 2.81 -6.42
C SER A 252 19.29 2.38 -5.08
N SER A 253 20.17 3.17 -4.49
CA SER A 253 20.74 2.89 -3.17
C SER A 253 19.69 2.98 -2.07
N SER A 254 18.84 4.01 -2.08
CA SER A 254 17.75 4.19 -1.12
C SER A 254 16.70 3.09 -1.25
N SER A 255 16.25 2.82 -2.48
CA SER A 255 15.23 1.80 -2.75
C SER A 255 15.67 0.39 -2.38
N LEU A 256 16.97 0.07 -2.56
CA LEU A 256 17.51 -1.23 -2.15
C LEU A 256 17.38 -1.45 -0.63
N THR A 257 17.61 -0.41 0.17
CA THR A 257 17.41 -0.46 1.62
C THR A 257 15.95 -0.71 1.97
N THR A 258 15.02 0.02 1.34
CA THR A 258 13.58 -0.18 1.52
C THR A 258 13.15 -1.59 1.11
N MET A 259 13.57 -2.05 -0.07
CA MET A 259 13.26 -3.41 -0.53
C MET A 259 13.82 -4.49 0.40
N SER A 260 15.00 -4.27 1.01
CA SER A 260 15.56 -5.21 1.98
C SER A 260 14.69 -5.33 3.24
N GLY A 261 14.14 -4.22 3.72
CA GLY A 261 13.18 -4.22 4.83
C GLY A 261 11.88 -4.94 4.48
N LEU A 262 11.33 -4.67 3.30
CA LEU A 262 10.12 -5.36 2.80
C LEU A 262 10.37 -6.85 2.54
N LEU A 263 11.56 -7.21 2.08
CA LEU A 263 11.96 -8.61 1.93
C LEU A 263 11.99 -9.33 3.27
N ALA A 264 12.46 -8.65 4.34
CA ALA A 264 12.45 -9.23 5.68
C ALA A 264 11.02 -9.55 6.17
N MET A 265 10.00 -8.77 5.79
CA MET A 265 8.60 -9.07 6.11
C MET A 265 8.14 -10.39 5.48
N MET A 266 8.68 -10.79 4.34
CA MET A 266 8.31 -12.04 3.68
C MET A 266 8.74 -13.30 4.47
N PHE A 267 9.61 -13.15 5.48
CA PHE A 267 10.00 -14.25 6.39
C PHE A 267 9.16 -14.32 7.67
N MET A 268 8.11 -13.51 7.78
CA MET A 268 7.16 -13.60 8.89
C MET A 268 6.34 -14.88 8.78
N HIS A 269 6.02 -15.50 9.92
CA HIS A 269 5.13 -16.67 9.98
C HIS A 269 3.69 -16.28 9.64
N PHE A 270 3.30 -15.05 9.88
CA PHE A 270 1.98 -14.52 9.54
C PHE A 270 1.94 -14.20 8.04
N GLN A 271 1.08 -14.87 7.30
CA GLN A 271 1.07 -14.85 5.83
C GLN A 271 0.78 -13.47 5.23
N ILE A 272 0.04 -12.62 5.94
CA ILE A 272 -0.16 -11.20 5.52
C ILE A 272 1.18 -10.48 5.34
N GLY A 273 2.18 -10.75 6.19
CA GLY A 273 3.51 -10.17 6.06
C GLY A 273 4.19 -10.58 4.75
N PHE A 274 4.06 -11.85 4.36
CA PHE A 274 4.56 -12.35 3.08
C PHE A 274 3.84 -11.67 1.90
N ASP A 275 2.50 -11.62 1.95
CA ASP A 275 1.68 -11.04 0.89
C ASP A 275 1.96 -9.54 0.71
N LEU A 276 1.92 -8.78 1.80
CA LEU A 276 2.23 -7.35 1.79
C LEU A 276 3.66 -7.07 1.31
N GLY A 277 4.62 -7.88 1.75
CA GLY A 277 6.02 -7.77 1.35
C GLY A 277 6.20 -7.91 -0.17
N ARG A 278 5.65 -8.95 -0.80
CA ARG A 278 5.77 -9.19 -2.25
C ARG A 278 5.09 -8.10 -3.09
N VAL A 279 3.89 -7.64 -2.67
CA VAL A 279 3.16 -6.60 -3.38
C VAL A 279 3.87 -5.25 -3.29
N LEU A 280 4.41 -4.89 -2.11
CA LEU A 280 5.13 -3.63 -1.90
C LEU A 280 6.52 -3.63 -2.58
N ILE A 281 7.27 -4.73 -2.59
CA ILE A 281 8.53 -4.81 -3.34
C ILE A 281 8.27 -4.54 -4.82
N LYS A 282 7.24 -5.16 -5.40
CA LYS A 282 6.83 -4.91 -6.78
C LYS A 282 6.46 -3.44 -6.98
N ALA A 283 5.73 -2.84 -6.03
CA ALA A 283 5.34 -1.43 -6.07
C ALA A 283 6.55 -0.49 -6.10
N VAL A 284 7.58 -0.75 -5.28
CA VAL A 284 8.83 0.02 -5.26
C VAL A 284 9.57 -0.11 -6.59
N ILE A 285 9.64 -1.32 -7.15
CA ILE A 285 10.29 -1.55 -8.46
C ILE A 285 9.57 -0.77 -9.57
N PHE A 286 8.22 -0.81 -9.63
CA PHE A 286 7.47 -0.04 -10.60
C PHE A 286 7.64 1.47 -10.41
N SER A 287 7.66 1.95 -9.17
CA SER A 287 7.92 3.36 -8.87
C SER A 287 9.28 3.81 -9.38
N MET A 288 10.33 3.01 -9.17
CA MET A 288 11.67 3.29 -9.71
C MET A 288 11.67 3.31 -11.25
N ILE A 289 11.07 2.29 -11.89
CA ILE A 289 11.02 2.20 -13.35
C ILE A 289 10.31 3.43 -13.92
N VAL A 290 9.17 3.83 -13.35
CA VAL A 290 8.41 4.99 -13.80
C VAL A 290 9.20 6.28 -13.62
N VAL A 291 9.85 6.47 -12.46
CA VAL A 291 10.68 7.64 -12.19
C VAL A 291 11.89 7.71 -13.13
N PHE A 292 12.50 6.59 -13.48
CA PHE A 292 13.66 6.60 -14.38
C PHE A 292 13.28 6.75 -15.85
N THR A 293 12.12 6.30 -16.29
CA THR A 293 11.81 6.18 -17.72
C THR A 293 10.68 7.11 -18.18
N LEU A 294 9.61 7.30 -17.41
CA LEU A 294 8.50 8.19 -17.75
C LEU A 294 8.78 9.63 -17.34
N MET A 295 9.23 9.83 -16.10
CA MET A 295 9.40 11.16 -15.53
C MET A 295 10.37 12.06 -16.29
N PRO A 296 11.54 11.59 -16.79
CA PRO A 296 12.41 12.43 -17.62
C PRO A 296 11.72 12.98 -18.87
N GLY A 297 10.88 12.16 -19.50
CA GLY A 297 10.06 12.58 -20.64
C GLY A 297 9.06 13.67 -20.26
N LEU A 298 8.37 13.51 -19.13
CA LEU A 298 7.43 14.50 -18.60
C LEU A 298 8.15 15.82 -18.22
N LEU A 299 9.27 15.77 -17.54
CA LEU A 299 10.07 16.96 -17.21
C LEU A 299 10.48 17.73 -18.45
N MET A 300 10.88 17.04 -19.52
CA MET A 300 11.20 17.68 -20.79
C MET A 300 9.97 18.26 -21.48
N LEU A 301 8.83 17.57 -21.44
CA LEU A 301 7.57 18.03 -22.02
C LEU A 301 7.09 19.32 -21.33
N PHE A 302 7.19 19.36 -20.02
CA PHE A 302 6.76 20.50 -19.19
C PHE A 302 7.87 21.51 -18.93
N SER A 303 9.09 21.35 -19.47
CA SER A 303 10.26 22.19 -19.18
C SER A 303 9.98 23.70 -19.34
N LYS A 304 9.27 24.10 -20.42
CA LYS A 304 8.90 25.50 -20.66
C LYS A 304 7.94 26.07 -19.58
N TRP A 305 7.08 25.22 -19.01
CA TRP A 305 6.18 25.62 -17.94
C TRP A 305 6.92 25.66 -16.61
N ILE A 306 7.84 24.72 -16.38
CA ILE A 306 8.73 24.70 -15.21
C ILE A 306 9.51 26.02 -15.17
N ASP A 307 10.16 26.41 -16.27
CA ASP A 307 10.91 27.65 -16.35
C ASP A 307 10.07 28.93 -16.09
N ARG A 308 8.76 28.90 -16.42
CA ARG A 308 7.84 30.06 -16.26
C ARG A 308 7.18 30.13 -14.88
N THR A 309 7.04 29.04 -14.19
CA THR A 309 6.29 28.94 -12.93
C THR A 309 7.18 28.88 -11.69
N HIS A 310 8.43 29.29 -11.83
CA HIS A 310 9.37 29.35 -10.72
C HIS A 310 8.89 30.31 -9.64
N HIS A 311 8.88 29.85 -8.39
CA HIS A 311 8.50 30.66 -7.23
C HIS A 311 9.61 30.65 -6.18
N ARG A 312 9.54 31.63 -5.26
CA ARG A 312 10.49 31.72 -4.15
C ARG A 312 10.36 30.47 -3.26
N LYS A 313 11.52 29.89 -2.89
CA LYS A 313 11.57 28.77 -1.96
C LYS A 313 10.81 29.09 -0.67
N PHE A 314 9.84 28.28 -0.30
CA PHE A 314 9.13 28.41 0.98
C PHE A 314 10.00 28.01 2.16
N ILE A 315 10.89 27.02 1.95
CA ILE A 315 11.83 26.57 2.96
C ILE A 315 13.11 27.42 2.82
N PRO A 316 13.44 28.25 3.82
CA PRO A 316 14.66 29.05 3.79
C PRO A 316 15.91 28.18 3.91
N ASP A 317 17.02 28.63 3.34
CA ASP A 317 18.30 27.95 3.48
C ASP A 317 18.75 27.95 4.94
N ILE A 318 18.79 26.77 5.56
CA ILE A 318 19.03 26.57 7.00
C ILE A 318 20.56 26.44 7.25
N TYR A 319 21.35 27.37 6.73
CA TYR A 319 22.81 27.34 6.85
C TYR A 319 23.29 27.39 8.32
N GLY A 320 22.55 28.12 9.17
CA GLY A 320 22.83 28.22 10.60
C GLY A 320 22.69 26.89 11.34
N TRP A 321 21.69 26.10 11.00
CA TRP A 321 21.46 24.78 11.58
C TRP A 321 22.57 23.78 11.23
N GLY A 322 23.08 23.82 10.01
CA GLY A 322 24.21 22.98 9.58
C GLY A 322 25.43 23.21 10.47
N LYS A 323 25.75 24.46 10.81
CA LYS A 323 26.86 24.79 11.73
C LYS A 323 26.61 24.31 13.16
N ILE A 324 25.36 24.38 13.63
CA ILE A 324 24.99 23.89 14.97
C ILE A 324 25.12 22.36 15.01
N ILE A 325 24.59 21.66 14.01
CA ILE A 325 24.62 20.20 13.93
C ILE A 325 26.08 19.70 13.84
N THR A 326 26.93 20.31 13.02
CA THR A 326 28.34 19.93 12.92
C THR A 326 29.13 20.20 14.20
N LYS A 327 28.70 21.12 15.06
CA LYS A 327 29.32 21.36 16.37
C LYS A 327 28.83 20.37 17.43
N ILE A 328 27.58 19.90 17.33
CA ILE A 328 26.92 19.05 18.33
C ILE A 328 27.01 17.56 17.93
N TYR A 329 27.39 17.21 16.69
CA TYR A 329 27.35 15.84 16.21
C TYR A 329 28.04 14.80 17.15
N PRO A 330 29.20 15.09 17.82
CA PRO A 330 29.77 14.10 18.70
C PRO A 330 28.94 13.82 19.95
N LEU A 331 28.05 14.75 20.35
CA LEU A 331 27.09 14.58 21.43
C LEU A 331 25.83 13.84 20.99
N LEU A 332 25.44 13.99 19.71
CA LEU A 332 24.25 13.32 19.16
C LEU A 332 24.41 11.80 19.10
N MET A 333 25.60 11.29 18.82
CA MET A 333 25.88 9.85 18.79
C MET A 333 25.50 9.14 20.09
N PRO A 334 26.03 9.50 21.28
CA PRO A 334 25.65 8.85 22.51
C PRO A 334 24.17 9.06 22.89
N ILE A 335 23.60 10.23 22.58
CA ILE A 335 22.14 10.47 22.78
C ILE A 335 21.32 9.48 21.94
N PHE A 336 21.71 9.24 20.69
CA PHE A 336 21.01 8.32 19.82
C PHE A 336 21.08 6.87 20.33
N VAL A 337 22.25 6.44 20.79
CA VAL A 337 22.43 5.12 21.41
C VAL A 337 21.55 4.96 22.65
N VAL A 338 21.54 5.96 23.54
CA VAL A 338 20.65 5.95 24.71
C VAL A 338 19.20 5.89 24.30
N ALA A 339 18.76 6.67 23.31
CA ALA A 339 17.38 6.67 22.81
C ALA A 339 16.98 5.28 22.23
N ILE A 340 17.90 4.60 21.49
CA ILE A 340 17.66 3.25 20.98
C ILE A 340 17.48 2.26 22.14
N VAL A 341 18.37 2.29 23.14
CA VAL A 341 18.27 1.40 24.31
C VAL A 341 16.96 1.61 25.07
N PHE A 342 16.56 2.87 25.28
CA PHE A 342 15.26 3.21 25.87
C PHE A 342 14.11 2.71 24.99
N GLY A 343 14.16 2.92 23.69
CA GLY A 343 13.14 2.44 22.74
C GLY A 343 12.98 0.92 22.80
N CYS A 344 14.08 0.17 22.78
CA CYS A 344 14.07 -1.29 22.92
C CYS A 344 13.48 -1.74 24.27
N TYR A 345 13.85 -1.06 25.36
CA TYR A 345 13.32 -1.40 26.69
C TYR A 345 11.81 -1.20 26.80
N PHE A 346 11.30 -0.08 26.31
CA PHE A 346 9.85 0.21 26.34
C PHE A 346 9.07 -0.60 25.30
N SER A 347 9.63 -0.90 24.14
CA SER A 347 9.01 -1.77 23.14
C SER A 347 8.68 -3.16 23.72
N ASN A 348 9.59 -3.74 24.52
CA ASN A 348 9.34 -5.03 25.18
C ASN A 348 8.27 -4.98 26.30
N LYS A 349 7.87 -3.79 26.73
CA LYS A 349 6.82 -3.61 27.76
C LYS A 349 5.46 -3.25 27.16
N CYS A 350 5.38 -3.00 25.86
CA CYS A 350 4.13 -2.69 25.20
C CYS A 350 3.26 -3.96 25.13
N PRO A 351 2.05 -3.98 25.69
CA PRO A 351 1.14 -5.11 25.53
C PRO A 351 0.68 -5.15 24.07
N TYR A 352 0.79 -6.31 23.45
CA TYR A 352 0.22 -6.54 22.13
C TYR A 352 -1.22 -7.00 22.28
N VAL A 353 -2.15 -6.31 21.64
CA VAL A 353 -3.57 -6.69 21.58
C VAL A 353 -3.81 -7.33 20.23
N PHE A 354 -4.23 -8.58 20.22
CA PHE A 354 -4.48 -9.36 19.01
C PHE A 354 -5.98 -9.52 18.68
N SER A 355 -6.87 -8.94 19.51
CA SER A 355 -8.32 -9.07 19.35
C SER A 355 -8.97 -7.70 19.10
N GLN A 356 -9.88 -7.66 18.12
CA GLN A 356 -10.70 -6.48 17.85
C GLN A 356 -11.61 -6.12 19.03
N ASN A 357 -12.04 -7.12 19.81
CA ASN A 357 -12.94 -6.94 20.95
C ASN A 357 -12.34 -6.20 22.16
N ASN A 358 -11.04 -5.93 22.16
CA ASN A 358 -10.35 -5.21 23.23
C ASN A 358 -10.07 -3.73 22.91
N ILE A 359 -10.52 -3.23 21.76
CA ILE A 359 -10.32 -1.83 21.35
C ILE A 359 -11.45 -0.93 21.91
N ASP A 360 -12.57 -1.51 22.31
CA ASP A 360 -13.78 -0.79 22.76
C ASP A 360 -13.91 -0.68 24.30
N THR A 361 -12.85 -0.90 25.08
CA THR A 361 -12.84 -0.72 26.55
C THR A 361 -11.95 0.42 27.00
#